data_575ded093000c7c2e487d9c27b0d2fad
#
_entry.id   575ded093000c7c2e487d9c27b0d2fad
#
_cell.length_a   1.000
_cell.length_b   1.000
_cell.length_c   1.000
_cell.angle_alpha   90.00
_cell.angle_beta   90.00
_cell.angle_gamma   90.00
#
_symmetry.space_group_name_H-M   'P 1'
#
loop_
_entity.id
_entity.type
_entity.pdbx_description
1 polymer ?
#
loop_
_entity_poly.entity_id
_entity_poly.type
_entity_poly.pdbx_seq_one_letter_code
_entity_poly.pdbx_strand_id
1 'polypeptide(L)'
;MFFNKTWDEWIGQYSTSHQNTINRFCHTIGIPLIALSIPLFIISIFVAGLWIVPLAMFVAGWIFQFIGHAFEGKPPEFFKDWRFLFVGVRWWFAKVRGRI
;
A
#
# COMPACT_ATOMS: atom_id res chain seq x y z
N MET A 1 -10.03 -9.09 -14.95
CA MET A 1 -10.44 -7.68 -14.86
C MET A 1 -10.98 -7.41 -13.46
N PHE A 2 -10.56 -6.32 -12.86
CA PHE A 2 -10.97 -5.94 -11.51
C PHE A 2 -12.08 -4.89 -11.61
N PHE A 3 -13.30 -5.27 -11.20
CA PHE A 3 -14.51 -4.48 -11.44
C PHE A 3 -14.67 -4.22 -12.94
N ASN A 4 -14.70 -2.94 -13.38
CA ASN A 4 -14.93 -2.59 -14.77
C ASN A 4 -13.67 -2.10 -15.51
N LYS A 5 -12.50 -2.37 -14.94
CA LYS A 5 -11.21 -1.96 -15.53
C LYS A 5 -10.25 -3.14 -15.53
N THR A 6 -9.33 -3.17 -16.50
CA THR A 6 -8.23 -4.14 -16.49
C THR A 6 -7.23 -3.76 -15.41
N TRP A 7 -6.41 -4.73 -14.99
CA TRP A 7 -5.35 -4.45 -14.04
C TRP A 7 -4.35 -3.43 -14.58
N ASP A 8 -4.07 -3.47 -15.89
CA ASP A 8 -3.17 -2.50 -16.50
C ASP A 8 -3.71 -1.08 -16.41
N GLU A 9 -5.02 -0.91 -16.59
CA GLU A 9 -5.67 0.39 -16.45
C GLU A 9 -5.61 0.88 -14.99
N TRP A 10 -5.90 0.02 -14.03
CA TRP A 10 -5.81 0.36 -12.61
C TRP A 10 -4.39 0.74 -12.21
N ILE A 11 -3.40 -0.06 -12.61
CA ILE A 11 -2.00 0.18 -12.30
C ILE A 11 -1.51 1.46 -12.96
N GLY A 12 -1.92 1.70 -14.21
CA GLY A 12 -1.58 2.93 -14.92
C GLY A 12 -2.09 4.16 -14.20
N GLN A 13 -3.34 4.15 -13.75
CA GLN A 13 -3.91 5.27 -13.00
C GLN A 13 -3.21 5.44 -11.65
N TYR A 14 -2.95 4.36 -10.93
CA TYR A 14 -2.22 4.40 -9.67
C TYR A 14 -0.83 5.01 -9.86
N SER A 15 -0.14 4.63 -10.92
CA SER A 15 1.21 5.13 -11.21
C SER A 15 1.24 6.63 -11.46
N THR A 16 0.14 7.25 -11.92
CA THR A 16 0.11 8.70 -12.16
C THR A 16 0.24 9.50 -10.86
N SER A 17 -0.16 8.94 -9.73
CA SER A 17 -0.01 9.58 -8.41
C SER A 17 1.20 9.04 -7.64
N HIS A 18 2.08 8.25 -8.30
CA HIS A 18 3.24 7.63 -7.68
C HIS A 18 4.47 7.77 -8.59
N GLN A 19 4.75 9.01 -9.01
CA GLN A 19 5.87 9.30 -9.91
C GLN A 19 7.11 9.77 -9.17
N ASN A 20 6.96 10.34 -7.97
CA ASN A 20 8.08 10.78 -7.15
C ASN A 20 8.86 9.58 -6.62
N THR A 21 10.18 9.58 -6.77
CA THR A 21 11.04 8.47 -6.35
C THR A 21 10.92 8.17 -4.86
N ILE A 22 10.85 9.21 -4.02
CA ILE A 22 10.71 9.05 -2.57
C ILE A 22 9.35 8.42 -2.24
N ASN A 23 8.28 8.88 -2.90
CA ASN A 23 6.95 8.31 -2.71
C ASN A 23 6.93 6.82 -3.10
N ARG A 24 7.51 6.49 -4.25
CA ARG A 24 7.58 5.08 -4.70
C ARG A 24 8.35 4.21 -3.71
N PHE A 25 9.45 4.73 -3.18
CA PHE A 25 10.23 4.03 -2.14
C PHE A 25 9.39 3.82 -0.88
N CYS A 26 8.71 4.87 -0.40
CA CYS A 26 7.86 4.77 0.78
C CYS A 26 6.75 3.75 0.60
N HIS A 27 6.15 3.67 -0.60
CA HIS A 27 5.13 2.67 -0.89
C HIS A 27 5.70 1.26 -0.99
N THR A 28 6.92 1.12 -1.50
CA THR A 28 7.58 -0.19 -1.60
C THR A 28 7.79 -0.80 -0.21
N ILE A 29 8.03 0.02 0.81
CA ILE A 29 8.20 -0.43 2.19
C ILE A 29 6.87 -0.45 2.93
N GLY A 30 6.04 0.59 2.75
CA GLY A 30 4.81 0.76 3.51
C GLY A 30 3.73 -0.25 3.18
N ILE A 31 3.57 -0.59 1.90
CA ILE A 31 2.51 -1.52 1.47
C ILE A 31 2.67 -2.90 2.13
N PRO A 32 3.85 -3.56 2.10
CA PRO A 32 3.98 -4.85 2.78
C PRO A 32 3.82 -4.75 4.30
N LEU A 33 4.23 -3.65 4.92
CA LEU A 33 4.00 -3.47 6.35
C LEU A 33 2.52 -3.48 6.69
N ILE A 34 1.72 -2.73 5.94
CA ILE A 34 0.26 -2.69 6.13
C ILE A 34 -0.36 -4.04 5.81
N ALA A 35 -0.02 -4.62 4.67
CA ALA A 35 -0.62 -5.86 4.20
C ALA A 35 -0.31 -7.02 5.15
N LEU A 36 0.93 -7.14 5.64
CA LEU A 36 1.32 -8.22 6.53
C LEU A 36 0.79 -8.02 7.95
N SER A 37 0.50 -6.78 8.36
CA SER A 37 -0.07 -6.50 9.67
C SER A 37 -1.45 -7.15 9.84
N ILE A 38 -2.22 -7.28 8.76
CA ILE A 38 -3.60 -7.79 8.81
C ILE A 38 -3.63 -9.25 9.26
N PRO A 39 -2.92 -10.22 8.61
CA PRO A 39 -2.90 -11.59 9.11
C PRO A 39 -2.29 -11.71 10.50
N LEU A 40 -1.31 -10.86 10.84
CA LEU A 40 -0.74 -10.88 12.19
C LEU A 40 -1.72 -10.39 13.24
N PHE A 41 -2.59 -9.42 12.93
CA PHE A 41 -3.68 -9.05 13.83
C PHE A 41 -4.62 -10.22 14.09
N ILE A 42 -4.94 -10.98 13.06
CA ILE A 42 -5.80 -12.16 13.19
C ILE A 42 -5.13 -13.20 14.10
N ILE A 43 -3.85 -13.47 13.90
CA ILE A 43 -3.09 -14.41 14.73
C ILE A 43 -3.01 -13.91 16.18
N SER A 44 -2.93 -12.60 16.38
CA SER A 44 -2.81 -12.02 17.72
C SER A 44 -4.03 -12.29 18.61
N ILE A 45 -5.17 -12.68 18.02
CA ILE A 45 -6.35 -13.10 18.78
C ILE A 45 -6.03 -14.34 19.62
N PHE A 46 -5.13 -15.19 19.13
CA PHE A 46 -4.78 -16.46 19.76
C PHE A 46 -3.46 -16.43 20.54
N VAL A 47 -2.65 -15.37 20.40
CA VAL A 47 -1.33 -15.26 21.01
C VAL A 47 -1.25 -13.98 21.82
N ALA A 48 -1.24 -14.10 23.14
CA ALA A 48 -1.20 -12.96 24.04
C ALA A 48 0.04 -12.10 23.80
N GLY A 49 -0.13 -10.79 23.74
CA GLY A 49 0.94 -9.83 23.56
C GLY A 49 1.42 -9.64 22.13
N LEU A 50 1.01 -10.49 21.20
CA LEU A 50 1.46 -10.39 19.80
C LEU A 50 0.89 -9.14 19.10
N TRP A 51 -0.26 -8.61 19.56
CA TRP A 51 -0.94 -7.49 18.91
C TRP A 51 -0.06 -6.24 18.74
N ILE A 52 0.95 -6.08 19.57
CA ILE A 52 1.86 -4.93 19.51
C ILE A 52 2.63 -4.91 18.19
N VAL A 53 3.05 -6.09 17.70
CA VAL A 53 3.82 -6.20 16.46
C VAL A 53 3.03 -5.72 15.24
N PRO A 54 1.83 -6.25 14.94
CA PRO A 54 1.07 -5.77 13.79
C PRO A 54 0.60 -4.32 13.97
N LEU A 55 0.34 -3.86 15.20
CA LEU A 55 0.00 -2.46 15.42
C LEU A 55 1.16 -1.55 14.99
N ALA A 56 2.39 -1.87 15.41
CA ALA A 56 3.57 -1.09 15.02
C ALA A 56 3.78 -1.13 13.50
N MET A 57 3.61 -2.29 12.88
CA MET A 57 3.73 -2.44 11.43
C MET A 57 2.68 -1.61 10.68
N PHE A 58 1.45 -1.66 11.13
CA PHE A 58 0.33 -0.94 10.52
C PHE A 58 0.56 0.57 10.59
N VAL A 59 0.91 1.08 11.77
CA VAL A 59 1.17 2.51 11.97
C VAL A 59 2.38 2.96 11.13
N ALA A 60 3.47 2.21 11.18
CA ALA A 60 4.68 2.55 10.40
C ALA A 60 4.38 2.54 8.89
N GLY A 61 3.63 1.54 8.42
CA GLY A 61 3.26 1.44 7.01
C GLY A 61 2.47 2.65 6.54
N TRP A 62 1.49 3.09 7.31
CA TRP A 62 0.71 4.28 6.97
C TRP A 62 1.52 5.57 7.06
N ILE A 63 2.45 5.67 8.01
CA ILE A 63 3.37 6.82 8.07
C ILE A 63 4.17 6.91 6.77
N PHE A 64 4.73 5.79 6.29
CA PHE A 64 5.44 5.77 5.01
C PHE A 64 4.54 6.22 3.85
N GLN A 65 3.29 5.75 3.81
CA GLN A 65 2.36 6.13 2.75
C GLN A 65 2.11 7.63 2.72
N PHE A 66 1.79 8.23 3.87
CA PHE A 66 1.47 9.65 3.92
C PHE A 66 2.71 10.53 3.72
N ILE A 67 3.88 10.13 4.21
CA ILE A 67 5.12 10.84 3.91
C ILE A 67 5.39 10.82 2.40
N GLY A 68 5.23 9.66 1.77
CA GLY A 68 5.42 9.54 0.33
C GLY A 68 4.50 10.46 -0.45
N HIS A 69 3.21 10.53 -0.09
CA HIS A 69 2.28 11.41 -0.77
C HIS A 69 2.56 12.88 -0.52
N ALA A 70 3.14 13.23 0.63
CA ALA A 70 3.58 14.60 0.87
C ALA A 70 4.68 15.01 -0.13
N PHE A 71 5.62 14.11 -0.42
CA PHE A 71 6.64 14.36 -1.45
C PHE A 71 6.08 14.37 -2.86
N GLU A 72 5.04 13.58 -3.12
CA GLU A 72 4.38 13.57 -4.43
C GLU A 72 3.60 14.85 -4.70
N GLY A 73 3.13 15.50 -3.65
CA GLY A 73 2.26 16.67 -3.78
C GLY A 73 0.82 16.33 -4.14
N LYS A 74 0.42 15.08 -4.01
CA LYS A 74 -0.93 14.59 -4.33
C LYS A 74 -1.43 13.71 -3.19
N PRO A 75 -2.75 13.75 -2.90
CA PRO A 75 -3.33 12.88 -1.88
C PRO A 75 -3.33 11.42 -2.33
N PRO A 76 -3.46 10.47 -1.40
CA PRO A 76 -3.63 9.07 -1.76
C PRO A 76 -4.85 8.84 -2.66
N GLU A 77 -4.71 7.96 -3.65
CA GLU A 77 -5.79 7.65 -4.60
C GLU A 77 -7.02 7.03 -3.90
N PHE A 78 -6.83 6.29 -2.80
CA PHE A 78 -7.97 5.67 -2.13
C PHE A 78 -8.93 6.69 -1.51
N PHE A 79 -8.54 7.96 -1.36
CA PHE A 79 -9.46 9.01 -0.96
C PHE A 79 -10.52 9.27 -2.02
N LYS A 80 -10.21 8.98 -3.29
CA LYS A 80 -11.15 9.12 -4.40
C LYS A 80 -11.93 7.83 -4.63
N ASP A 81 -11.29 6.67 -4.44
CA ASP A 81 -11.86 5.36 -4.72
C ASP A 81 -11.18 4.33 -3.81
N TRP A 82 -11.94 3.74 -2.88
CA TRP A 82 -11.41 2.77 -1.91
C TRP A 82 -10.74 1.56 -2.58
N ARG A 83 -11.12 1.25 -3.82
CA ARG A 83 -10.56 0.11 -4.55
C ARG A 83 -9.06 0.25 -4.79
N PHE A 84 -8.54 1.47 -4.74
CA PHE A 84 -7.11 1.70 -4.87
C PHE A 84 -6.28 1.13 -3.71
N LEU A 85 -6.90 0.79 -2.59
CA LEU A 85 -6.18 0.05 -1.54
C LEU A 85 -5.73 -1.30 -2.05
N PHE A 86 -6.58 -2.00 -2.81
CA PHE A 86 -6.23 -3.28 -3.42
C PHE A 86 -5.31 -3.11 -4.63
N VAL A 87 -5.53 -2.09 -5.41
CA VAL A 87 -4.68 -1.77 -6.57
C VAL A 87 -3.25 -1.49 -6.10
N GLY A 88 -3.07 -0.85 -4.95
CA GLY A 88 -1.75 -0.61 -4.37
C GLY A 88 -0.97 -1.90 -4.12
N VAL A 89 -1.63 -2.94 -3.61
CA VAL A 89 -0.99 -4.24 -3.39
C VAL A 89 -0.56 -4.86 -4.73
N ARG A 90 -1.42 -4.78 -5.73
CA ARG A 90 -1.12 -5.30 -7.07
C ARG A 90 0.05 -4.53 -7.72
N TRP A 91 0.07 -3.22 -7.55
CA TRP A 91 1.15 -2.36 -8.01
C TRP A 91 2.48 -2.77 -7.36
N TRP A 92 2.46 -3.06 -6.07
CA TRP A 92 3.66 -3.48 -5.35
C TRP A 92 4.25 -4.76 -5.96
N PHE A 93 3.40 -5.76 -6.24
CA PHE A 93 3.87 -6.98 -6.89
C PHE A 93 4.45 -6.70 -8.27
N ALA A 94 3.81 -5.84 -9.05
CA ALA A 94 4.32 -5.48 -10.36
C ALA A 94 5.68 -4.78 -10.28
N LYS A 95 5.85 -3.88 -9.31
CA LYS A 95 7.10 -3.15 -9.10
C LYS A 95 8.23 -4.10 -8.70
N VAL A 96 7.97 -5.00 -7.76
CA VAL A 96 8.99 -5.95 -7.28
C VAL A 96 9.41 -6.91 -8.40
N ARG A 97 8.50 -7.26 -9.29
CA ARG A 97 8.81 -8.10 -10.44
C ARG A 97 9.43 -7.34 -11.61
N GLY A 98 9.70 -6.05 -11.45
CA GLY A 98 10.36 -5.25 -12.47
C GLY A 98 9.48 -4.83 -13.64
N ARG A 99 8.15 -4.82 -13.47
CA ARG A 99 7.21 -4.47 -14.54
C ARG A 99 6.87 -2.98 -14.60
N ILE A 100 7.21 -2.25 -13.54
CA ILE A 100 6.98 -0.79 -13.50
C ILE A 100 8.10 -0.07 -12.76
#